data_e51892a682345db33f9abb266efa2afb
#
_entry.id   e51892a682345db33f9abb266efa2afb
#
_cell.length_a   1.000
_cell.length_b   1.000
_cell.length_c   1.000
_cell.angle_alpha   90.00
_cell.angle_beta   90.00
_cell.angle_gamma   90.00
#
_symmetry.space_group_name_H-M   'P 1'
#
loop_
_entity.id
_entity.type
_entity.pdbx_description
1 polymer ?
#
loop_
_entity_poly.entity_id
_entity_poly.type
_entity_poly.pdbx_seq_one_letter_code
_entity_poly.pdbx_strand_id
1 'polypeptide(L)'
;MKRRRRSEGFNLAFLDIMSCGLGAMVLVFILVKYDVSDSNAEANNLIAEIQLLQSQQVELQQALDQLHNTSQSETEKIKKLKEKLAEIKQGLSKKESNLNNKRGELTALKNSIATRPIAHKDDLLEDDRGGEENYLIGLKVEGRRIAVLIDSSASMTDEKLLNIIRRKNSSIQNKKQGPKWLRTKKIVRWLLARTPKVSQLSVLAFNDSIHSLGKSEWVSVNTDATLNSFYEKLDSIVPAGATNLHKGLQAVSRLNATDIYIITDGLPTTGESNYSHLNPFSGCSSLLGSSKSISGECRVKLFRQTVKEAGLTDVKVNVILLPIEGDPSAVNEYWSWAASTGGLVISPAVNWP
;
A
#
# COMPACT_ATOMS: atom_id res chain seq x y z
N MET A 1 130.13 26.54 -21.38
CA MET A 1 129.39 25.30 -21.56
C MET A 1 127.88 25.59 -21.39
N LYS A 2 127.13 25.66 -22.49
CA LYS A 2 125.64 25.90 -22.48
C LYS A 2 124.94 24.55 -22.61
N ARG A 3 124.16 24.13 -21.56
CA ARG A 3 123.24 22.98 -21.62
C ARG A 3 121.89 23.39 -22.26
N ARG A 4 121.58 22.81 -23.40
CA ARG A 4 120.33 22.87 -24.09
C ARG A 4 119.29 22.02 -23.32
N ARG A 5 118.15 22.61 -22.87
CA ARG A 5 116.96 21.90 -22.43
C ARG A 5 116.23 21.41 -23.64
N ARG A 6 115.98 20.09 -23.73
CA ARG A 6 115.01 19.48 -24.67
C ARG A 6 113.60 19.78 -24.13
N SER A 7 112.80 20.43 -24.93
CA SER A 7 111.40 20.53 -24.74
C SER A 7 110.75 19.22 -25.21
N GLU A 8 110.14 18.48 -24.28
CA GLU A 8 109.24 17.36 -24.62
C GLU A 8 108.05 17.91 -25.35
N GLY A 9 107.97 17.63 -26.64
CA GLY A 9 106.76 17.94 -27.41
C GLY A 9 105.62 17.08 -26.98
N PHE A 10 104.56 17.72 -26.51
CA PHE A 10 103.27 17.09 -26.25
C PHE A 10 102.84 16.41 -27.55
N ASN A 11 102.65 15.11 -27.51
CA ASN A 11 102.31 14.29 -28.66
C ASN A 11 100.85 14.52 -29.03
N LEU A 12 100.60 15.34 -30.09
CA LEU A 12 99.24 15.68 -30.55
C LEU A 12 98.39 14.42 -30.81
N ALA A 13 99.02 13.33 -31.24
CA ALA A 13 98.36 12.06 -31.48
C ALA A 13 97.78 11.40 -30.19
N PHE A 14 98.43 11.67 -29.01
CA PHE A 14 97.92 11.18 -27.72
C PHE A 14 96.62 11.94 -27.29
N LEU A 15 96.59 13.25 -27.55
CA LEU A 15 95.45 14.07 -27.28
C LEU A 15 94.24 13.68 -28.18
N ASP A 16 94.54 13.31 -29.44
CA ASP A 16 93.46 12.91 -30.40
C ASP A 16 92.84 11.55 -30.04
N ILE A 17 93.72 10.61 -29.63
CA ILE A 17 93.22 9.29 -29.15
C ILE A 17 92.47 9.42 -27.83
N MET A 18 92.89 10.29 -26.92
CA MET A 18 92.14 10.52 -25.67
C MET A 18 90.84 11.22 -25.85
N SER A 19 90.78 12.21 -26.76
CA SER A 19 89.56 12.90 -27.06
C SER A 19 88.54 12.02 -27.80
N CYS A 20 89.01 11.19 -28.72
CA CYS A 20 88.17 10.24 -29.44
C CYS A 20 87.64 9.15 -28.49
N GLY A 21 88.50 8.63 -27.60
CA GLY A 21 88.12 7.66 -26.59
C GLY A 21 87.11 8.24 -25.58
N LEU A 22 87.31 9.48 -25.15
CA LEU A 22 86.40 10.18 -24.26
C LEU A 22 85.04 10.43 -24.93
N GLY A 23 85.03 10.85 -26.20
CA GLY A 23 83.81 11.04 -27.03
C GLY A 23 83.01 9.74 -27.20
N ALA A 24 83.69 8.63 -27.47
CA ALA A 24 83.07 7.32 -27.58
C ALA A 24 82.50 6.85 -26.22
N MET A 25 83.21 7.05 -25.08
CA MET A 25 82.67 6.74 -23.76
C MET A 25 81.44 7.58 -23.41
N VAL A 26 81.41 8.87 -23.70
CA VAL A 26 80.33 9.74 -23.45
C VAL A 26 79.11 9.32 -24.30
N LEU A 27 79.35 8.95 -25.53
CA LEU A 27 78.26 8.52 -26.43
C LEU A 27 77.64 7.19 -26.00
N VAL A 28 78.45 6.23 -25.57
CA VAL A 28 77.95 4.97 -24.99
C VAL A 28 77.19 5.23 -23.68
N PHE A 29 77.70 6.14 -22.84
CA PHE A 29 77.03 6.50 -21.60
C PHE A 29 75.66 7.16 -21.83
N ILE A 30 75.54 8.03 -22.83
CA ILE A 30 74.33 8.65 -23.24
C ILE A 30 73.33 7.59 -23.77
N LEU A 31 73.78 6.69 -24.64
CA LEU A 31 72.98 5.60 -25.19
C LEU A 31 72.45 4.69 -24.08
N VAL A 32 73.32 4.22 -23.19
CA VAL A 32 72.92 3.38 -22.04
C VAL A 32 71.94 4.12 -21.10
N LYS A 33 72.18 5.42 -20.86
CA LYS A 33 71.27 6.20 -20.01
C LYS A 33 69.90 6.40 -20.65
N TYR A 34 69.82 6.58 -21.97
CA TYR A 34 68.58 6.72 -22.70
C TYR A 34 67.77 5.40 -22.70
N ASP A 35 68.43 4.28 -22.97
CA ASP A 35 67.80 2.95 -23.01
C ASP A 35 67.30 2.52 -21.62
N VAL A 36 68.03 2.82 -20.54
CA VAL A 36 67.61 2.54 -19.16
C VAL A 36 66.44 3.45 -18.71
N SER A 37 66.36 4.69 -19.20
CA SER A 37 65.27 5.58 -18.81
C SER A 37 63.94 5.19 -19.46
N ASP A 38 63.91 4.79 -20.73
CA ASP A 38 62.72 4.34 -21.45
C ASP A 38 62.24 2.99 -20.92
N SER A 39 63.13 2.04 -20.66
CA SER A 39 62.76 0.74 -20.08
C SER A 39 62.20 0.85 -18.66
N ASN A 40 62.66 1.81 -17.87
CA ASN A 40 62.09 2.07 -16.55
C ASN A 40 60.71 2.72 -16.61
N ALA A 41 60.46 3.57 -17.60
CA ALA A 41 59.12 4.17 -17.82
C ALA A 41 58.09 3.12 -18.29
N GLU A 42 58.49 2.24 -19.20
CA GLU A 42 57.65 1.09 -19.63
C GLU A 42 57.37 0.11 -18.47
N ALA A 43 58.42 -0.22 -17.68
CA ALA A 43 58.28 -1.09 -16.54
C ALA A 43 57.31 -0.51 -15.48
N ASN A 44 57.41 0.80 -15.21
CA ASN A 44 56.48 1.47 -14.28
C ASN A 44 55.03 1.52 -14.81
N ASN A 45 54.84 1.73 -16.11
CA ASN A 45 53.51 1.67 -16.73
C ASN A 45 52.92 0.25 -16.67
N LEU A 46 53.71 -0.78 -16.94
CA LEU A 46 53.31 -2.18 -16.80
C LEU A 46 52.95 -2.55 -15.35
N ILE A 47 53.74 -2.07 -14.39
CA ILE A 47 53.44 -2.28 -12.96
C ILE A 47 52.11 -1.60 -12.58
N ALA A 48 51.87 -0.37 -13.05
CA ALA A 48 50.62 0.33 -12.80
C ALA A 48 49.42 -0.40 -13.46
N GLU A 49 49.60 -0.91 -14.67
CA GLU A 49 48.55 -1.71 -15.35
C GLU A 49 48.25 -3.02 -14.62
N ILE A 50 49.30 -3.72 -14.16
CA ILE A 50 49.15 -4.94 -13.34
C ILE A 50 48.41 -4.63 -12.06
N GLN A 51 48.72 -3.54 -11.36
CA GLN A 51 48.00 -3.14 -10.15
C GLN A 51 46.55 -2.81 -10.42
N LEU A 52 46.26 -2.13 -11.51
CA LEU A 52 44.88 -1.83 -11.95
C LEU A 52 44.10 -3.12 -12.25
N LEU A 53 44.69 -4.03 -13.03
CA LEU A 53 44.06 -5.32 -13.35
C LEU A 53 43.88 -6.19 -12.11
N GLN A 54 44.78 -6.17 -11.16
CA GLN A 54 44.61 -6.87 -9.88
C GLN A 54 43.47 -6.28 -9.06
N SER A 55 43.34 -4.96 -9.01
CA SER A 55 42.22 -4.31 -8.30
C SER A 55 40.87 -4.64 -8.96
N GLN A 56 40.83 -4.62 -10.29
CA GLN A 56 39.61 -5.03 -11.03
C GLN A 56 39.28 -6.51 -10.82
N GLN A 57 40.30 -7.37 -10.75
CA GLN A 57 40.07 -8.79 -10.47
C GLN A 57 39.45 -9.01 -9.08
N VAL A 58 39.94 -8.30 -8.06
CA VAL A 58 39.41 -8.37 -6.69
C VAL A 58 37.97 -7.86 -6.65
N GLU A 59 37.68 -6.73 -7.30
CA GLU A 59 36.32 -6.17 -7.38
C GLU A 59 35.35 -7.13 -8.08
N LEU A 60 35.77 -7.70 -9.21
CA LEU A 60 34.97 -8.68 -9.95
C LEU A 60 34.69 -9.94 -9.14
N GLN A 61 35.73 -10.42 -8.41
CA GLN A 61 35.55 -11.57 -7.52
C GLN A 61 34.55 -11.29 -6.41
N GLN A 62 34.63 -10.12 -5.77
CA GLN A 62 33.67 -9.70 -4.76
C GLN A 62 32.22 -9.60 -5.33
N ALA A 63 32.09 -9.06 -6.55
CA ALA A 63 30.80 -8.99 -7.21
C ALA A 63 30.22 -10.38 -7.53
N LEU A 64 31.07 -11.32 -7.95
CA LEU A 64 30.66 -12.71 -8.18
C LEU A 64 30.20 -13.40 -6.89
N ASP A 65 30.91 -13.19 -5.78
CA ASP A 65 30.56 -13.75 -4.48
C ASP A 65 29.23 -13.17 -3.97
N GLN A 66 29.01 -11.86 -4.13
CA GLN A 66 27.74 -11.22 -3.80
C GLN A 66 26.58 -11.76 -4.66
N LEU A 67 26.81 -11.90 -5.96
CA LEU A 67 25.80 -12.45 -6.88
C LEU A 67 25.46 -13.91 -6.52
N HIS A 68 26.48 -14.70 -6.20
CA HIS A 68 26.30 -16.09 -5.78
C HIS A 68 25.48 -16.20 -4.49
N ASN A 69 25.81 -15.40 -3.47
CA ASN A 69 25.07 -15.35 -2.21
C ASN A 69 23.62 -14.88 -2.41
N THR A 70 23.42 -13.87 -3.26
CA THR A 70 22.07 -13.38 -3.60
C THR A 70 21.27 -14.46 -4.32
N SER A 71 21.86 -15.15 -5.30
CA SER A 71 21.24 -16.25 -6.03
C SER A 71 20.83 -17.41 -5.11
N GLN A 72 21.69 -17.78 -4.16
CA GLN A 72 21.34 -18.80 -3.16
C GLN A 72 20.16 -18.36 -2.28
N SER A 73 20.19 -17.12 -1.78
CA SER A 73 19.10 -16.56 -0.97
C SER A 73 17.76 -16.55 -1.73
N GLU A 74 17.78 -16.13 -3.00
CA GLU A 74 16.58 -16.13 -3.83
C GLU A 74 16.08 -17.56 -4.12
N THR A 75 16.97 -18.51 -4.31
CA THR A 75 16.62 -19.92 -4.51
C THR A 75 15.92 -20.51 -3.27
N GLU A 76 16.41 -20.16 -2.07
CA GLU A 76 15.75 -20.55 -0.82
C GLU A 76 14.37 -19.92 -0.65
N LYS A 77 14.23 -18.62 -1.01
CA LYS A 77 12.92 -17.94 -0.99
C LYS A 77 11.94 -18.61 -1.96
N ILE A 78 12.38 -18.92 -3.17
CA ILE A 78 11.56 -19.62 -4.16
C ILE A 78 11.11 -20.98 -3.62
N LYS A 79 11.99 -21.74 -2.96
CA LYS A 79 11.64 -23.03 -2.35
C LYS A 79 10.56 -22.86 -1.29
N LYS A 80 10.74 -21.91 -0.34
CA LYS A 80 9.76 -21.60 0.71
C LYS A 80 8.40 -21.13 0.15
N LEU A 81 8.43 -20.34 -0.92
CA LEU A 81 7.21 -19.90 -1.60
C LEU A 81 6.47 -21.04 -2.29
N LYS A 82 7.21 -21.96 -2.92
CA LYS A 82 6.62 -23.17 -3.52
C LYS A 82 5.96 -24.08 -2.48
N GLU A 83 6.60 -24.27 -1.33
CA GLU A 83 6.04 -25.03 -0.21
C GLU A 83 4.74 -24.41 0.31
N LYS A 84 4.74 -23.09 0.57
CA LYS A 84 3.52 -22.36 0.95
C LYS A 84 2.41 -22.44 -0.10
N LEU A 85 2.77 -22.36 -1.37
CA LEU A 85 1.80 -22.47 -2.46
C LEU A 85 1.17 -23.86 -2.54
N ALA A 86 1.95 -24.91 -2.28
CA ALA A 86 1.44 -26.29 -2.20
C ALA A 86 0.48 -26.45 -1.00
N GLU A 87 0.82 -25.90 0.16
CA GLU A 87 -0.02 -25.91 1.37
C GLU A 87 -1.35 -25.16 1.16
N ILE A 88 -1.29 -23.97 0.56
CA ILE A 88 -2.50 -23.19 0.21
C ILE A 88 -3.38 -23.96 -0.79
N LYS A 89 -2.80 -24.56 -1.83
CA LYS A 89 -3.56 -25.38 -2.79
C LYS A 89 -4.27 -26.55 -2.12
N GLN A 90 -3.58 -27.23 -1.21
CA GLN A 90 -4.18 -28.33 -0.45
C GLN A 90 -5.30 -27.83 0.47
N GLY A 91 -5.10 -26.68 1.13
CA GLY A 91 -6.13 -26.05 1.97
C GLY A 91 -7.37 -25.61 1.16
N LEU A 92 -7.15 -25.11 -0.06
CA LEU A 92 -8.21 -24.72 -1.00
C LEU A 92 -9.04 -25.93 -1.43
N SER A 93 -8.39 -27.02 -1.85
CA SER A 93 -9.07 -28.26 -2.25
C SER A 93 -9.94 -28.82 -1.11
N LYS A 94 -9.44 -28.81 0.14
CA LYS A 94 -10.23 -29.23 1.32
C LYS A 94 -11.44 -28.32 1.55
N LYS A 95 -11.28 -27.01 1.37
CA LYS A 95 -12.40 -26.05 1.52
C LYS A 95 -13.44 -26.22 0.42
N GLU A 96 -13.01 -26.45 -0.83
CA GLU A 96 -13.93 -26.73 -1.95
C GLU A 96 -14.74 -28.00 -1.73
N SER A 97 -14.11 -29.08 -1.26
CA SER A 97 -14.81 -30.32 -0.89
C SER A 97 -15.85 -30.07 0.20
N ASN A 98 -15.48 -29.37 1.28
CA ASN A 98 -16.41 -29.01 2.35
C ASN A 98 -17.56 -28.13 1.87
N LEU A 99 -17.29 -27.20 0.96
CA LEU A 99 -18.30 -26.32 0.40
C LEU A 99 -19.31 -27.10 -0.48
N ASN A 100 -18.83 -28.06 -1.26
CA ASN A 100 -19.68 -28.93 -2.05
C ASN A 100 -20.57 -29.82 -1.17
N ASN A 101 -20.01 -30.35 -0.07
CA ASN A 101 -20.80 -31.13 0.90
C ASN A 101 -21.89 -30.27 1.55
N LYS A 102 -21.56 -29.06 1.99
CA LYS A 102 -22.54 -28.13 2.56
C LYS A 102 -23.61 -27.67 1.58
N ARG A 103 -23.27 -27.50 0.29
CA ARG A 103 -24.25 -27.25 -0.77
C ARG A 103 -25.20 -28.42 -0.96
N GLY A 104 -24.70 -29.67 -0.89
CA GLY A 104 -25.52 -30.88 -0.91
C GLY A 104 -26.49 -30.95 0.26
N GLU A 105 -26.02 -30.71 1.48
CA GLU A 105 -26.84 -30.64 2.70
C GLU A 105 -27.94 -29.57 2.59
N LEU A 106 -27.57 -28.38 2.08
CA LEU A 106 -28.51 -27.26 1.91
C LEU A 106 -29.59 -27.58 0.87
N THR A 107 -29.22 -28.26 -0.21
CA THR A 107 -30.17 -28.71 -1.23
C THR A 107 -31.12 -29.79 -0.66
N ALA A 108 -30.59 -30.74 0.10
CA ALA A 108 -31.39 -31.75 0.78
C ALA A 108 -32.36 -31.12 1.80
N LEU A 109 -31.90 -30.12 2.57
CA LEU A 109 -32.71 -29.39 3.53
C LEU A 109 -33.82 -28.58 2.85
N LYS A 110 -33.50 -27.88 1.75
CA LYS A 110 -34.50 -27.15 0.94
C LYS A 110 -35.58 -28.09 0.40
N ASN A 111 -35.22 -29.24 -0.11
CA ASN A 111 -36.15 -30.24 -0.58
C ASN A 111 -37.02 -30.80 0.56
N SER A 112 -36.45 -31.03 1.76
CA SER A 112 -37.22 -31.46 2.92
C SER A 112 -38.22 -30.40 3.45
N ILE A 113 -37.89 -29.13 3.32
CA ILE A 113 -38.80 -28.02 3.63
C ILE A 113 -39.91 -27.93 2.61
N ALA A 114 -39.59 -28.07 1.32
CA ALA A 114 -40.61 -28.03 0.24
C ALA A 114 -41.61 -29.19 0.29
N THR A 115 -41.22 -30.34 0.87
CA THR A 115 -42.11 -31.51 1.02
C THR A 115 -42.85 -31.57 2.35
N ARG A 116 -42.61 -30.66 3.28
CA ARG A 116 -43.41 -30.58 4.51
C ARG A 116 -44.76 -29.87 4.21
N PRO A 117 -45.90 -30.47 4.58
CA PRO A 117 -47.17 -29.76 4.48
C PRO A 117 -47.13 -28.55 5.41
N ILE A 118 -47.29 -27.38 4.84
CA ILE A 118 -47.41 -26.13 5.58
C ILE A 118 -48.71 -26.22 6.40
N ALA A 119 -48.59 -26.42 7.71
CA ALA A 119 -49.68 -26.20 8.61
C ALA A 119 -49.97 -24.68 8.59
N HIS A 120 -51.06 -24.27 7.93
CA HIS A 120 -51.57 -22.91 8.01
C HIS A 120 -51.85 -22.59 9.47
N LYS A 121 -50.94 -21.88 10.13
CA LYS A 121 -51.26 -21.02 11.25
C LYS A 121 -51.54 -19.66 10.62
N ASP A 122 -52.75 -19.19 10.82
CA ASP A 122 -53.14 -17.81 10.50
C ASP A 122 -52.25 -16.86 11.31
N ASP A 123 -51.16 -16.43 10.71
CA ASP A 123 -50.30 -15.38 11.28
C ASP A 123 -50.74 -14.07 10.63
N LEU A 124 -51.51 -13.29 11.42
CA LEU A 124 -52.14 -12.01 11.07
C LEU A 124 -51.12 -10.87 10.90
N LEU A 125 -49.95 -11.13 10.34
CA LEU A 125 -48.95 -10.11 9.94
C LEU A 125 -48.28 -10.53 8.63
N GLU A 126 -49.06 -10.59 7.56
CA GLU A 126 -48.51 -10.42 6.22
C GLU A 126 -48.07 -8.97 6.06
N ASP A 127 -46.81 -8.69 6.37
CA ASP A 127 -46.14 -7.49 5.89
C ASP A 127 -45.78 -7.74 4.41
N ASP A 128 -46.71 -7.31 3.54
CA ASP A 128 -46.70 -7.43 2.09
C ASP A 128 -45.62 -6.48 1.47
N ARG A 129 -44.39 -6.59 1.98
CA ARG A 129 -43.20 -5.96 1.42
C ARG A 129 -42.25 -7.06 1.02
N GLY A 130 -42.26 -7.36 -0.27
CA GLY A 130 -41.46 -8.36 -0.98
C GLY A 130 -40.12 -8.72 -0.29
N GLY A 131 -40.12 -9.91 0.34
CA GLY A 131 -39.03 -10.32 1.26
C GLY A 131 -37.70 -10.66 0.64
N GLU A 132 -37.47 -10.52 -0.67
CA GLU A 132 -36.20 -10.84 -1.31
C GLU A 132 -35.30 -9.63 -1.57
N GLU A 133 -35.82 -8.41 -1.55
CA GLU A 133 -35.07 -7.21 -1.85
C GLU A 133 -34.31 -6.60 -0.65
N ASN A 134 -34.52 -7.11 0.56
CA ASN A 134 -33.95 -6.58 1.78
C ASN A 134 -32.52 -7.09 2.07
N TYR A 135 -32.05 -8.08 1.32
CA TYR A 135 -30.74 -8.67 1.50
C TYR A 135 -29.78 -8.28 0.38
N LEU A 136 -28.76 -7.54 0.67
CA LEU A 136 -27.61 -7.45 -0.19
C LEU A 136 -26.65 -8.60 0.14
N ILE A 137 -26.70 -9.71 -0.59
CA ILE A 137 -25.73 -10.83 -0.44
C ILE A 137 -25.50 -11.16 1.06
N GLY A 138 -26.58 -11.20 1.85
CA GLY A 138 -26.52 -11.48 3.29
C GLY A 138 -26.43 -10.26 4.21
N LEU A 139 -26.29 -9.04 3.71
CA LEU A 139 -26.32 -7.84 4.54
C LEU A 139 -27.76 -7.42 4.84
N LYS A 140 -28.20 -7.62 6.08
CA LYS A 140 -29.45 -7.12 6.59
C LYS A 140 -29.27 -5.77 7.25
N VAL A 141 -30.10 -4.80 6.92
CA VAL A 141 -30.10 -3.51 7.62
C VAL A 141 -30.96 -3.65 8.88
N GLU A 142 -30.28 -3.73 10.02
CA GLU A 142 -30.94 -3.93 11.31
C GLU A 142 -30.23 -3.14 12.42
N GLY A 143 -30.88 -2.94 13.54
CA GLY A 143 -30.33 -2.24 14.70
C GLY A 143 -31.31 -1.21 15.27
N ARG A 144 -31.16 -0.90 16.57
CA ARG A 144 -31.98 0.12 17.25
C ARG A 144 -31.41 1.53 17.05
N ARG A 145 -30.10 1.64 17.08
CA ARG A 145 -29.33 2.88 16.82
C ARG A 145 -28.31 2.63 15.73
N ILE A 146 -28.62 3.02 14.55
CA ILE A 146 -27.81 2.76 13.35
C ILE A 146 -26.98 4.00 13.04
N ALA A 147 -25.66 3.85 13.04
CA ALA A 147 -24.74 4.88 12.57
C ALA A 147 -24.23 4.52 11.17
N VAL A 148 -24.38 5.42 10.22
CA VAL A 148 -23.83 5.30 8.87
C VAL A 148 -22.65 6.22 8.73
N LEU A 149 -21.47 5.65 8.48
CA LEU A 149 -20.20 6.36 8.33
C LEU A 149 -19.75 6.30 6.87
N ILE A 150 -19.73 7.44 6.21
CA ILE A 150 -19.48 7.54 4.76
C ILE A 150 -18.10 8.17 4.56
N ASP A 151 -17.20 7.44 3.93
CA ASP A 151 -15.94 8.01 3.45
C ASP A 151 -16.21 9.00 2.33
N SER A 152 -15.77 10.24 2.51
CA SER A 152 -15.84 11.32 1.55
C SER A 152 -14.46 11.84 1.14
N SER A 153 -13.44 10.99 1.24
CA SER A 153 -12.08 11.30 0.80
C SER A 153 -11.97 11.39 -0.73
N ALA A 154 -10.84 11.89 -1.20
CA ALA A 154 -10.61 12.08 -2.63
C ALA A 154 -10.60 10.76 -3.42
N SER A 155 -10.24 9.63 -2.81
CA SER A 155 -10.25 8.30 -3.43
C SER A 155 -11.65 7.83 -3.81
N MET A 156 -12.68 8.30 -3.09
CA MET A 156 -14.08 7.97 -3.38
C MET A 156 -14.60 8.55 -4.70
N THR A 157 -13.80 9.29 -5.46
CA THR A 157 -14.19 9.84 -6.76
C THR A 157 -14.08 8.82 -7.89
N ASP A 158 -13.14 7.87 -7.86
CA ASP A 158 -12.91 6.91 -8.93
C ASP A 158 -12.25 5.62 -8.37
N GLU A 159 -12.26 4.53 -9.14
CA GLU A 159 -11.60 3.28 -8.78
C GLU A 159 -10.12 3.27 -9.17
N LYS A 160 -9.76 3.95 -10.27
CA LYS A 160 -8.40 4.01 -10.82
C LYS A 160 -7.61 5.17 -10.23
N LEU A 161 -6.42 4.90 -9.73
CA LEU A 161 -5.56 5.88 -9.09
C LEU A 161 -5.27 7.11 -9.97
N LEU A 162 -5.02 6.89 -11.27
CA LEU A 162 -4.78 7.98 -12.22
C LEU A 162 -5.97 8.94 -12.33
N ASN A 163 -7.19 8.42 -12.34
CA ASN A 163 -8.41 9.22 -12.41
C ASN A 163 -8.65 9.97 -11.09
N ILE A 164 -8.36 9.35 -9.94
CA ILE A 164 -8.43 10.00 -8.63
C ILE A 164 -7.50 11.23 -8.61
N ILE A 165 -6.26 11.09 -9.07
CA ILE A 165 -5.28 12.19 -9.12
C ILE A 165 -5.79 13.32 -10.04
N ARG A 166 -6.33 12.99 -11.20
CA ARG A 166 -6.91 13.98 -12.14
C ARG A 166 -8.09 14.71 -11.50
N ARG A 167 -9.02 13.99 -10.86
CA ARG A 167 -10.20 14.56 -10.22
C ARG A 167 -9.86 15.39 -8.99
N LYS A 168 -8.83 15.03 -8.24
CA LYS A 168 -8.38 15.80 -7.07
C LYS A 168 -8.10 17.27 -7.39
N ASN A 169 -7.57 17.53 -8.59
CA ASN A 169 -7.24 18.87 -9.06
C ASN A 169 -8.31 19.50 -9.97
N SER A 170 -9.47 18.85 -10.11
CA SER A 170 -10.57 19.32 -10.96
C SER A 170 -11.59 20.18 -10.20
N SER A 171 -12.59 20.69 -10.91
CA SER A 171 -13.70 21.46 -10.34
C SER A 171 -14.51 20.67 -9.33
N ILE A 172 -15.19 21.35 -8.41
CA ILE A 172 -16.11 20.76 -7.44
C ILE A 172 -17.15 19.87 -8.13
N GLN A 173 -17.68 20.33 -9.26
CA GLN A 173 -18.68 19.60 -10.03
C GLN A 173 -18.12 18.25 -10.54
N ASN A 174 -16.90 18.25 -11.09
CA ASN A 174 -16.25 17.02 -11.56
C ASN A 174 -15.99 16.02 -10.41
N LYS A 175 -15.65 16.50 -9.21
CA LYS A 175 -15.49 15.65 -8.04
C LYS A 175 -16.81 15.01 -7.62
N LYS A 176 -17.90 15.78 -7.57
CA LYS A 176 -19.24 15.29 -7.24
C LYS A 176 -19.81 14.31 -8.28
N GLN A 177 -19.36 14.41 -9.53
CA GLN A 177 -19.74 13.52 -10.63
C GLN A 177 -18.80 12.32 -10.79
N GLY A 178 -17.89 12.09 -9.87
CA GLY A 178 -17.05 10.91 -9.85
C GLY A 178 -17.88 9.61 -9.86
N PRO A 179 -17.60 8.64 -10.72
CA PRO A 179 -18.43 7.44 -10.86
C PRO A 179 -18.57 6.67 -9.56
N LYS A 180 -17.48 6.50 -8.81
CA LYS A 180 -17.52 5.85 -7.49
C LYS A 180 -18.32 6.68 -6.48
N TRP A 181 -18.21 8.00 -6.50
CA TRP A 181 -18.99 8.87 -5.61
C TRP A 181 -20.49 8.81 -5.92
N LEU A 182 -20.87 8.79 -7.19
CA LEU A 182 -22.27 8.60 -7.58
C LEU A 182 -22.82 7.26 -7.09
N ARG A 183 -22.01 6.22 -7.21
CA ARG A 183 -22.34 4.88 -6.69
C ARG A 183 -22.44 4.90 -5.17
N THR A 184 -21.53 5.53 -4.46
CA THR A 184 -21.59 5.72 -2.99
C THR A 184 -22.91 6.37 -2.59
N LYS A 185 -23.33 7.42 -3.27
CA LYS A 185 -24.61 8.07 -3.00
C LYS A 185 -25.81 7.14 -3.20
N LYS A 186 -25.80 6.31 -4.24
CA LYS A 186 -26.86 5.30 -4.45
C LYS A 186 -26.87 4.27 -3.32
N ILE A 187 -25.72 3.78 -2.90
CA ILE A 187 -25.57 2.83 -1.79
C ILE A 187 -26.13 3.42 -0.50
N VAL A 188 -25.76 4.66 -0.18
CA VAL A 188 -26.28 5.36 1.00
C VAL A 188 -27.80 5.47 0.92
N ARG A 189 -28.36 5.92 -0.21
CA ARG A 189 -29.81 6.02 -0.41
C ARG A 189 -30.50 4.67 -0.24
N TRP A 190 -29.93 3.61 -0.79
CA TRP A 190 -30.42 2.23 -0.64
C TRP A 190 -30.45 1.81 0.83
N LEU A 191 -29.36 2.05 1.58
CA LEU A 191 -29.23 1.69 2.97
C LEU A 191 -30.23 2.48 3.85
N LEU A 192 -30.34 3.79 3.62
CA LEU A 192 -31.27 4.64 4.37
C LEU A 192 -32.73 4.26 4.12
N ALA A 193 -33.11 3.93 2.89
CA ALA A 193 -34.48 3.49 2.54
C ALA A 193 -34.86 2.16 3.20
N ARG A 194 -33.88 1.33 3.60
CA ARG A 194 -34.11 0.03 4.25
C ARG A 194 -33.89 0.06 5.76
N THR A 195 -33.59 1.22 6.31
CA THR A 195 -33.51 1.40 7.75
C THR A 195 -34.87 1.15 8.40
N PRO A 196 -34.96 0.26 9.42
CA PRO A 196 -36.23 0.01 10.08
C PRO A 196 -36.83 1.29 10.66
N LYS A 197 -38.15 1.51 10.50
CA LYS A 197 -38.84 2.73 10.95
C LYS A 197 -38.73 2.98 12.46
N VAL A 198 -38.50 1.92 13.25
CA VAL A 198 -38.34 1.98 14.70
C VAL A 198 -36.93 2.36 15.13
N SER A 199 -36.00 2.40 14.18
CA SER A 199 -34.58 2.69 14.45
C SER A 199 -34.32 4.19 14.51
N GLN A 200 -33.33 4.56 15.29
CA GLN A 200 -32.70 5.88 15.26
C GLN A 200 -31.50 5.85 14.32
N LEU A 201 -31.36 6.86 13.51
CA LEU A 201 -30.32 6.94 12.48
C LEU A 201 -29.40 8.14 12.74
N SER A 202 -28.11 7.92 12.65
CA SER A 202 -27.07 8.95 12.57
C SER A 202 -26.25 8.76 11.32
N VAL A 203 -26.10 9.79 10.50
CA VAL A 203 -25.35 9.74 9.24
C VAL A 203 -24.22 10.75 9.29
N LEU A 204 -23.01 10.25 9.18
CA LEU A 204 -21.77 11.03 9.24
C LEU A 204 -20.96 10.79 7.97
N ALA A 205 -20.44 11.85 7.39
CA ALA A 205 -19.39 11.74 6.37
C ALA A 205 -18.04 12.14 6.96
N PHE A 206 -17.00 11.42 6.61
CA PHE A 206 -15.65 11.69 7.08
C PHE A 206 -14.63 11.76 5.94
N ASN A 207 -13.67 12.63 6.12
CA ASN A 207 -12.42 12.73 5.38
C ASN A 207 -11.35 13.26 6.36
N ASP A 208 -10.73 14.39 6.08
CA ASP A 208 -9.90 15.14 7.06
C ASP A 208 -10.74 15.77 8.19
N SER A 209 -12.05 15.84 8.01
CA SER A 209 -13.05 16.39 8.93
C SER A 209 -14.29 15.51 9.03
N ILE A 210 -15.17 15.81 9.99
CA ILE A 210 -16.45 15.12 10.17
C ILE A 210 -17.58 16.06 9.79
N HIS A 211 -18.52 15.55 9.00
CA HIS A 211 -19.74 16.25 8.58
C HIS A 211 -20.97 15.45 8.98
N SER A 212 -21.77 15.98 9.90
CA SER A 212 -23.05 15.38 10.23
C SER A 212 -24.11 15.74 9.19
N LEU A 213 -24.80 14.72 8.66
CA LEU A 213 -25.91 14.90 7.73
C LEU A 213 -27.24 15.05 8.46
N GLY A 214 -27.33 14.68 9.74
CA GLY A 214 -28.52 14.88 10.57
C GLY A 214 -28.69 16.33 11.01
N LYS A 215 -29.91 16.68 11.44
CA LYS A 215 -30.18 17.93 12.19
C LYS A 215 -29.82 17.79 13.67
N SER A 216 -29.84 16.57 14.18
CA SER A 216 -29.44 16.16 15.51
C SER A 216 -28.55 14.90 15.41
N GLU A 217 -27.95 14.49 16.53
CA GLU A 217 -27.12 13.28 16.57
C GLU A 217 -27.90 12.04 16.15
N TRP A 218 -29.16 11.94 16.65
CA TRP A 218 -30.08 10.86 16.32
C TRP A 218 -31.34 11.42 15.69
N VAL A 219 -31.76 10.79 14.60
CA VAL A 219 -32.97 11.16 13.85
C VAL A 219 -33.83 9.91 13.63
N SER A 220 -35.12 9.99 13.94
CA SER A 220 -36.07 8.91 13.63
C SER A 220 -36.44 8.94 12.16
N VAL A 221 -36.39 7.77 11.51
CA VAL A 221 -36.65 7.61 10.06
C VAL A 221 -38.14 7.35 9.82
N ASN A 222 -39.02 8.26 10.27
CA ASN A 222 -40.49 8.06 10.23
C ASN A 222 -41.14 8.68 9.01
N THR A 223 -40.44 9.57 8.30
CA THR A 223 -41.04 10.34 7.19
C THR A 223 -40.08 10.46 6.01
N ASP A 224 -40.64 10.51 4.81
CA ASP A 224 -39.87 10.76 3.58
C ASP A 224 -39.15 12.11 3.59
N ALA A 225 -39.72 13.11 4.29
CA ALA A 225 -39.08 14.41 4.46
C ALA A 225 -37.72 14.30 5.20
N THR A 226 -37.60 13.39 6.17
CA THR A 226 -36.38 13.12 6.88
C THR A 226 -35.32 12.51 5.96
N LEU A 227 -35.68 11.51 5.17
CA LEU A 227 -34.78 10.89 4.20
C LEU A 227 -34.32 11.89 3.14
N ASN A 228 -35.25 12.71 2.61
CA ASN A 228 -34.90 13.75 1.65
C ASN A 228 -33.91 14.76 2.21
N SER A 229 -34.01 15.15 3.47
CA SER A 229 -33.04 16.02 4.13
C SER A 229 -31.62 15.41 4.18
N PHE A 230 -31.52 14.10 4.41
CA PHE A 230 -30.23 13.40 4.31
C PHE A 230 -29.69 13.37 2.88
N TYR A 231 -30.53 13.15 1.90
CA TYR A 231 -30.15 13.10 0.48
C TYR A 231 -29.63 14.46 -0.01
N GLU A 232 -30.31 15.56 0.33
CA GLU A 232 -29.87 16.92 0.00
C GLU A 232 -28.48 17.22 0.59
N LYS A 233 -28.29 16.90 1.87
CA LYS A 233 -26.98 17.09 2.52
C LYS A 233 -25.91 16.18 1.92
N LEU A 234 -26.22 14.93 1.60
CA LEU A 234 -25.31 14.02 0.92
C LEU A 234 -24.89 14.56 -0.46
N ASP A 235 -25.84 15.15 -1.20
CA ASP A 235 -25.56 15.75 -2.50
C ASP A 235 -24.72 17.03 -2.39
N SER A 236 -24.72 17.69 -1.25
CA SER A 236 -23.85 18.85 -1.00
C SER A 236 -22.39 18.48 -0.76
N ILE A 237 -22.11 17.27 -0.29
CA ILE A 237 -20.76 16.83 0.03
C ILE A 237 -19.88 16.74 -1.23
N VAL A 238 -18.66 17.25 -1.11
CA VAL A 238 -17.63 17.17 -2.14
C VAL A 238 -16.56 16.17 -1.69
N PRO A 239 -16.35 15.06 -2.40
CA PRO A 239 -15.30 14.12 -2.04
C PRO A 239 -13.92 14.77 -2.22
N ALA A 240 -13.20 14.91 -1.11
CA ALA A 240 -11.90 15.59 -1.07
C ALA A 240 -11.12 15.19 0.19
N GLY A 241 -9.84 15.54 0.22
CA GLY A 241 -8.98 15.29 1.38
C GLY A 241 -8.49 13.86 1.48
N ALA A 242 -7.97 13.51 2.65
CA ALA A 242 -7.45 12.19 2.97
C ALA A 242 -8.49 11.36 3.74
N THR A 243 -8.29 10.05 3.79
CA THR A 243 -9.14 9.14 4.59
C THR A 243 -8.65 9.12 6.03
N ASN A 244 -9.35 9.80 6.93
CA ASN A 244 -9.08 9.80 8.37
C ASN A 244 -10.14 9.00 9.12
N LEU A 245 -10.00 7.69 9.13
CA LEU A 245 -10.93 6.77 9.81
C LEU A 245 -10.96 7.02 11.32
N HIS A 246 -9.85 7.46 11.92
CA HIS A 246 -9.78 7.75 13.35
C HIS A 246 -10.83 8.78 13.77
N LYS A 247 -10.93 9.90 13.06
CA LYS A 247 -11.97 10.93 13.32
C LYS A 247 -13.38 10.35 13.15
N GLY A 248 -13.56 9.54 12.10
CA GLY A 248 -14.86 8.88 11.87
C GLY A 248 -15.28 8.00 13.04
N LEU A 249 -14.41 7.10 13.46
CA LEU A 249 -14.70 6.18 14.56
C LEU A 249 -14.81 6.90 15.92
N GLN A 250 -14.01 7.92 16.17
CA GLN A 250 -14.14 8.74 17.36
C GLN A 250 -15.48 9.47 17.44
N ALA A 251 -16.00 9.93 16.31
CA ALA A 251 -17.33 10.55 16.27
C ALA A 251 -18.42 9.52 16.55
N VAL A 252 -18.33 8.32 15.98
CA VAL A 252 -19.32 7.25 16.14
C VAL A 252 -19.27 6.63 17.55
N SER A 253 -18.09 6.49 18.17
CA SER A 253 -17.96 5.93 19.52
C SER A 253 -18.73 6.73 20.57
N ARG A 254 -18.87 8.04 20.37
CA ARG A 254 -19.65 8.94 21.26
C ARG A 254 -21.17 8.76 21.13
N LEU A 255 -21.62 8.18 20.03
CA LEU A 255 -23.05 8.03 19.74
C LEU A 255 -23.70 6.83 20.42
N ASN A 256 -22.93 5.89 20.99
CA ASN A 256 -23.45 4.63 21.53
C ASN A 256 -24.36 3.89 20.55
N ALA A 257 -23.91 3.76 19.29
CA ALA A 257 -24.59 3.02 18.25
C ALA A 257 -24.65 1.51 18.60
N THR A 258 -25.72 0.82 18.18
CA THR A 258 -25.79 -0.65 18.25
C THR A 258 -25.18 -1.29 17.01
N ASP A 259 -25.33 -0.63 15.86
CA ASP A 259 -24.89 -1.09 14.55
C ASP A 259 -24.25 0.07 13.78
N ILE A 260 -23.12 -0.20 13.15
CA ILE A 260 -22.38 0.75 12.33
C ILE A 260 -22.30 0.18 10.91
N TYR A 261 -22.62 1.02 9.92
CA TYR A 261 -22.44 0.74 8.51
C TYR A 261 -21.38 1.70 7.95
N ILE A 262 -20.24 1.17 7.58
CA ILE A 262 -19.13 1.96 7.03
C ILE A 262 -19.09 1.77 5.52
N ILE A 263 -19.09 2.87 4.77
CA ILE A 263 -18.94 2.86 3.32
C ILE A 263 -17.59 3.53 3.02
N THR A 264 -16.64 2.77 2.53
CA THR A 264 -15.28 3.23 2.23
C THR A 264 -14.67 2.44 1.08
N ASP A 265 -13.52 2.85 0.57
CA ASP A 265 -12.83 2.15 -0.51
C ASP A 265 -11.46 1.60 -0.10
N GLY A 266 -10.95 1.94 1.08
CA GLY A 266 -9.63 1.49 1.48
C GLY A 266 -9.26 1.80 2.92
N LEU A 267 -8.02 1.46 3.26
CA LEU A 267 -7.45 1.73 4.57
C LEU A 267 -7.16 3.24 4.75
N PRO A 268 -7.14 3.73 6.01
CA PRO A 268 -6.86 5.13 6.29
C PRO A 268 -5.49 5.55 5.76
N THR A 269 -5.43 6.78 5.25
CA THR A 269 -4.19 7.40 4.77
C THR A 269 -3.65 8.44 5.72
N THR A 270 -4.46 8.90 6.67
CA THR A 270 -4.09 9.81 7.76
C THR A 270 -4.80 9.39 9.04
N GLY A 271 -4.25 9.77 10.18
CA GLY A 271 -4.85 9.53 11.49
C GLY A 271 -4.09 10.30 12.57
N GLU A 272 -4.79 10.65 13.63
CA GLU A 272 -4.24 11.31 14.82
C GLU A 272 -3.95 10.30 15.94
N SER A 273 -3.84 9.01 15.61
CA SER A 273 -3.58 7.99 16.61
C SER A 273 -2.22 8.21 17.28
N ASN A 274 -2.10 7.84 18.54
CA ASN A 274 -0.85 7.89 19.31
C ASN A 274 0.32 7.18 18.62
N TYR A 275 0.02 6.35 17.62
CA TYR A 275 1.00 5.65 16.81
C TYR A 275 1.89 6.59 15.99
N SER A 276 1.37 7.72 15.51
CA SER A 276 2.16 8.70 14.71
C SER A 276 3.15 9.49 15.57
N HIS A 277 2.90 9.61 16.89
CA HIS A 277 3.72 10.39 17.81
C HIS A 277 4.73 9.54 18.62
N LEU A 278 4.49 8.25 18.78
CA LEU A 278 5.24 7.44 19.74
C LEU A 278 6.44 6.68 19.17
N ASN A 279 6.62 6.61 17.87
CA ASN A 279 7.75 5.85 17.31
C ASN A 279 8.36 6.47 16.05
N PRO A 280 9.31 7.43 16.18
CA PRO A 280 10.03 7.99 15.05
C PRO A 280 10.83 6.95 14.24
N PHE A 281 11.10 5.77 14.81
CA PHE A 281 11.84 4.68 14.16
C PHE A 281 10.93 3.65 13.48
N SER A 282 9.62 3.82 13.51
CA SER A 282 8.68 2.83 12.94
C SER A 282 8.63 2.79 11.41
N GLY A 283 9.38 3.65 10.72
CA GLY A 283 9.31 3.78 9.26
C GLY A 283 7.97 4.32 8.72
N CYS A 284 7.00 4.57 9.61
CA CYS A 284 5.67 5.06 9.28
C CYS A 284 5.47 6.55 9.56
N SER A 285 6.43 7.20 10.23
CA SER A 285 6.43 8.64 10.48
C SER A 285 7.58 9.30 9.71
N SER A 286 7.28 10.33 8.92
CA SER A 286 8.31 11.17 8.34
C SER A 286 8.81 12.14 9.41
N LEU A 287 10.08 12.06 9.76
CA LEU A 287 10.77 13.04 10.63
C LEU A 287 10.71 14.48 10.10
N LEU A 288 10.36 14.67 8.85
CA LEU A 288 10.28 15.97 8.15
C LEU A 288 8.86 16.37 7.74
N GLY A 289 7.84 15.77 8.33
CA GLY A 289 6.49 16.35 8.44
C GLY A 289 5.65 16.55 7.18
N SER A 290 6.06 16.14 5.97
CA SER A 290 5.29 16.48 4.76
C SER A 290 4.98 15.34 3.78
N SER A 291 5.40 14.11 4.02
CA SER A 291 5.01 13.00 3.13
C SER A 291 3.62 12.49 3.51
N LYS A 292 2.63 12.87 2.72
CA LYS A 292 1.22 12.44 2.83
C LYS A 292 0.96 11.04 2.27
N SER A 293 1.96 10.32 1.82
CA SER A 293 1.84 8.94 1.36
C SER A 293 2.37 7.99 2.42
N ILE A 294 1.46 7.34 3.11
CA ILE A 294 1.79 6.27 4.05
C ILE A 294 1.91 4.98 3.24
N SER A 295 2.97 4.19 3.45
CA SER A 295 3.12 2.88 2.81
C SER A 295 1.96 1.94 3.16
N GLY A 296 1.70 0.92 2.34
CA GLY A 296 0.62 -0.03 2.59
C GLY A 296 0.72 -0.69 3.96
N GLU A 297 1.93 -1.06 4.40
CA GLU A 297 2.16 -1.64 5.73
C GLU A 297 1.82 -0.65 6.86
N CYS A 298 2.18 0.62 6.69
CA CYS A 298 1.85 1.66 7.67
C CYS A 298 0.35 1.93 7.74
N ARG A 299 -0.37 1.84 6.62
CA ARG A 299 -1.84 1.96 6.58
C ARG A 299 -2.51 0.84 7.36
N VAL A 300 -2.03 -0.40 7.23
CA VAL A 300 -2.50 -1.53 8.04
C VAL A 300 -2.27 -1.29 9.54
N LYS A 301 -1.08 -0.86 9.92
CA LYS A 301 -0.76 -0.56 11.33
C LYS A 301 -1.65 0.57 11.87
N LEU A 302 -1.82 1.64 11.09
CA LEU A 302 -2.70 2.75 11.42
C LEU A 302 -4.16 2.30 11.59
N PHE A 303 -4.66 1.48 10.68
CA PHE A 303 -6.02 0.93 10.76
C PHE A 303 -6.23 0.13 12.05
N ARG A 304 -5.34 -0.84 12.32
CA ARG A 304 -5.43 -1.69 13.53
C ARG A 304 -5.39 -0.87 14.81
N GLN A 305 -4.53 0.14 14.88
CA GLN A 305 -4.46 1.05 16.01
C GLN A 305 -5.74 1.89 16.16
N THR A 306 -6.25 2.42 15.05
CA THR A 306 -7.50 3.19 15.01
C THR A 306 -8.69 2.38 15.52
N VAL A 307 -8.83 1.13 15.07
CA VAL A 307 -9.88 0.21 15.52
C VAL A 307 -9.75 -0.09 17.02
N LYS A 308 -8.53 -0.35 17.48
CA LYS A 308 -8.27 -0.61 18.91
C LYS A 308 -8.61 0.60 19.78
N GLU A 309 -8.24 1.81 19.36
CA GLU A 309 -8.51 3.05 20.12
C GLU A 309 -9.99 3.42 20.11
N ALA A 310 -10.73 3.04 19.08
CA ALA A 310 -12.18 3.30 19.00
C ALA A 310 -12.98 2.51 20.06
N GLY A 311 -12.48 1.35 20.52
CA GLY A 311 -13.09 0.58 21.60
C GLY A 311 -14.50 0.07 21.32
N LEU A 312 -14.86 -0.17 20.07
CA LEU A 312 -16.19 -0.58 19.62
C LEU A 312 -16.38 -2.11 19.80
N THR A 313 -16.36 -2.59 21.06
CA THR A 313 -16.43 -4.03 21.36
C THR A 313 -17.84 -4.60 21.29
N ASP A 314 -18.85 -3.81 21.63
CA ASP A 314 -20.26 -4.24 21.72
C ASP A 314 -21.11 -3.69 20.56
N VAL A 315 -20.48 -3.28 19.49
CA VAL A 315 -21.13 -2.64 18.32
C VAL A 315 -20.92 -3.52 17.11
N LYS A 316 -21.98 -3.89 16.43
CA LYS A 316 -21.92 -4.64 15.18
C LYS A 316 -21.45 -3.74 14.04
N VAL A 317 -20.30 -4.08 13.44
CA VAL A 317 -19.70 -3.29 12.36
C VAL A 317 -19.89 -3.98 11.03
N ASN A 318 -20.63 -3.34 10.13
CA ASN A 318 -20.84 -3.78 8.76
C ASN A 318 -20.09 -2.84 7.81
N VAL A 319 -19.39 -3.38 6.83
CA VAL A 319 -18.58 -2.59 5.91
C VAL A 319 -18.98 -2.84 4.47
N ILE A 320 -19.26 -1.77 3.75
CA ILE A 320 -19.45 -1.78 2.30
C ILE A 320 -18.17 -1.24 1.69
N LEU A 321 -17.34 -2.16 1.21
CA LEU A 321 -16.02 -1.86 0.70
C LEU A 321 -16.07 -1.72 -0.82
N LEU A 322 -15.84 -0.52 -1.30
CA LEU A 322 -15.78 -0.21 -2.72
C LEU A 322 -14.39 -0.48 -3.30
N PRO A 323 -14.29 -0.87 -4.55
CA PRO A 323 -13.00 -1.18 -5.15
C PRO A 323 -12.11 0.08 -5.30
N ILE A 324 -10.83 -0.11 -5.04
CA ILE A 324 -9.77 0.88 -5.31
C ILE A 324 -8.52 0.17 -5.78
N GLU A 325 -7.83 0.77 -6.73
CA GLU A 325 -6.51 0.34 -7.17
C GLU A 325 -5.45 0.65 -6.11
N GLY A 326 -4.59 -0.34 -5.77
CA GLY A 326 -3.42 -0.13 -4.92
C GLY A 326 -3.62 -0.36 -3.42
N ASP A 327 -4.76 -0.90 -2.96
CA ASP A 327 -5.00 -1.24 -1.56
C ASP A 327 -5.46 -2.69 -1.32
N PRO A 328 -4.62 -3.69 -1.62
CA PRO A 328 -5.01 -5.10 -1.51
C PRO A 328 -5.25 -5.55 -0.05
N SER A 329 -4.70 -4.86 0.93
CA SER A 329 -4.83 -5.22 2.34
C SER A 329 -6.17 -4.82 2.95
N ALA A 330 -6.91 -3.89 2.35
CA ALA A 330 -8.16 -3.37 2.89
C ALA A 330 -9.20 -4.46 3.13
N VAL A 331 -9.37 -5.38 2.19
CA VAL A 331 -10.35 -6.48 2.30
C VAL A 331 -10.11 -7.32 3.54
N ASN A 332 -8.87 -7.74 3.78
CA ASN A 332 -8.52 -8.61 4.90
C ASN A 332 -8.69 -7.90 6.25
N GLU A 333 -8.30 -6.65 6.34
CA GLU A 333 -8.36 -5.88 7.58
C GLU A 333 -9.81 -5.56 7.97
N TYR A 334 -10.62 -5.07 7.03
CA TYR A 334 -12.04 -4.82 7.28
C TYR A 334 -12.81 -6.10 7.56
N TRP A 335 -12.52 -7.19 6.83
CA TRP A 335 -13.16 -8.49 7.08
C TRP A 335 -12.85 -9.01 8.48
N SER A 336 -11.60 -8.96 8.90
CA SER A 336 -11.20 -9.39 10.24
C SER A 336 -11.92 -8.58 11.32
N TRP A 337 -11.99 -7.26 11.15
CA TRP A 337 -12.68 -6.39 12.10
C TRP A 337 -14.19 -6.64 12.12
N ALA A 338 -14.87 -6.63 10.98
CA ALA A 338 -16.31 -6.87 10.92
C ALA A 338 -16.67 -8.26 11.51
N ALA A 339 -15.91 -9.31 11.16
CA ALA A 339 -16.12 -10.64 11.70
C ALA A 339 -15.96 -10.70 13.22
N SER A 340 -15.02 -9.95 13.80
CA SER A 340 -14.82 -9.89 15.25
C SER A 340 -15.98 -9.23 16.01
N THR A 341 -16.78 -8.42 15.34
CA THR A 341 -17.98 -7.74 15.89
C THR A 341 -19.29 -8.41 15.51
N GLY A 342 -19.24 -9.54 14.80
CA GLY A 342 -20.45 -10.23 14.31
C GLY A 342 -21.10 -9.57 13.11
N GLY A 343 -20.44 -8.63 12.45
CA GLY A 343 -20.89 -7.97 11.23
C GLY A 343 -20.33 -8.61 9.96
N LEU A 344 -20.54 -7.94 8.84
CA LEU A 344 -20.19 -8.41 7.50
C LEU A 344 -19.40 -7.35 6.71
N VAL A 345 -18.53 -7.83 5.82
CA VAL A 345 -17.95 -7.01 4.75
C VAL A 345 -18.53 -7.46 3.43
N ILE A 346 -19.02 -6.51 2.67
CA ILE A 346 -19.48 -6.76 1.31
C ILE A 346 -18.76 -5.83 0.34
N SER A 347 -18.45 -6.38 -0.84
CA SER A 347 -17.98 -5.58 -1.97
C SER A 347 -19.03 -5.73 -3.08
N PRO A 348 -19.91 -4.75 -3.25
CA PRO A 348 -21.01 -4.86 -4.19
C PRO A 348 -20.54 -4.84 -5.64
N ALA A 349 -21.31 -5.46 -6.55
CA ALA A 349 -21.04 -5.40 -7.99
C ALA A 349 -21.14 -3.96 -8.53
N VAL A 350 -20.49 -3.67 -9.67
CA VAL A 350 -20.43 -2.31 -10.25
C VAL A 350 -21.78 -1.69 -10.51
N ASN A 351 -22.76 -2.51 -10.90
CA ASN A 351 -24.11 -2.06 -11.27
C ASN A 351 -25.11 -2.05 -10.08
N TRP A 352 -24.63 -2.32 -8.87
CA TRP A 352 -25.44 -2.31 -7.67
C TRP A 352 -25.32 -0.98 -6.91
N PRO A 353 -26.35 -0.47 -6.28
CA PRO A 353 -27.77 -0.77 -6.37
C PRO A 353 -28.38 -0.24 -7.63
#